data_8abf53e0065e02bfb48f77f56506b115
#
_entry.id   8abf53e0065e02bfb48f77f56506b115
#
_cell.length_a   1.000
_cell.length_b   1.000
_cell.length_c   1.000
_cell.angle_alpha   90.00
_cell.angle_beta   90.00
_cell.angle_gamma   90.00
#
_symmetry.space_group_name_H-M   'P 1'
#
loop_
_entity.id
_entity.type
_entity.pdbx_description
1 polymer ?
#
loop_
_entity_poly.entity_id
_entity_poly.type
_entity_poly.pdbx_seq_one_letter_code
_entity_poly.pdbx_strand_id
1 'polypeptide(L)'
;MTRLFLRTRVALAIGLAAATIALPVHAAPRAVEVDRIVAVVNSEVITALQLRARIEQAKRQLARQGVELPPDNVLERQLLERLIVERAQVQLAQETSLRVDDATLERAIERIAGNNKLSVEQLRTTLETDGVAWNRFRDEIRTEILLTRLREREVDSRVVVTDAEIDNFIANNPDAFSGQEFSVAHILLRTPEGATPQQIEAVARRAEQVMTRLRSGEDFARVAAEVSDAPDGLSGGALGWRPLDRLPGLFADAVRRMQPGETSPILRSAAGLHIVRLVERRGGGAEAVQQLEQTRARHILIKTSEVLSDTDAEARLLAIRERVVNGADFGELAKASSADLSAAKGGDLGWLNPGDTVPEFERAMNALQAGEVSPPVRSPFGWHLIQVMERRVQDVTDERKRSAARQALRERKAEQAYEDWVRQLRDSTYVDYRLERE
;
A
#
# COMPACT_ATOMS: atom_id res chain seq x y z
N MET A 1 9.32 -79.63 52.81
CA MET A 1 9.62 -81.06 52.64
C MET A 1 10.27 -81.27 51.28
N THR A 2 11.43 -81.69 51.36
CA THR A 2 12.18 -82.75 50.73
C THR A 2 12.70 -82.47 49.32
N ARG A 3 14.02 -82.15 49.28
CA ARG A 3 15.14 -82.94 48.71
C ARG A 3 15.05 -83.26 47.24
N LEU A 4 16.06 -83.28 46.42
CA LEU A 4 17.52 -83.30 46.48
C LEU A 4 18.01 -83.78 45.10
N PHE A 5 19.26 -83.48 44.71
CA PHE A 5 20.21 -84.09 43.78
C PHE A 5 20.18 -83.68 42.33
N LEU A 6 21.12 -82.94 41.89
CA LEU A 6 22.53 -83.25 41.58
C LEU A 6 22.69 -84.16 40.35
N ARG A 7 23.23 -83.65 39.30
CA ARG A 7 24.38 -84.22 38.58
C ARG A 7 24.84 -83.45 37.37
N THR A 8 26.03 -82.99 37.45
CA THR A 8 26.99 -82.50 36.47
C THR A 8 27.00 -83.25 35.16
N ARG A 9 27.06 -82.52 33.99
CA ARG A 9 27.88 -82.93 32.84
C ARG A 9 28.42 -81.69 32.15
N VAL A 10 29.75 -81.61 32.13
CA VAL A 10 30.56 -80.70 31.31
C VAL A 10 30.42 -81.09 29.87
N ALA A 11 30.09 -80.14 28.99
CA ALA A 11 30.30 -80.28 27.53
C ALA A 11 30.91 -78.98 27.02
N LEU A 12 32.13 -79.09 26.62
CA LEU A 12 32.98 -78.09 25.96
C LEU A 12 32.39 -77.85 24.57
N ALA A 13 31.85 -76.63 24.30
CA ALA A 13 31.46 -76.23 22.95
C ALA A 13 32.25 -74.98 22.54
N ILE A 14 33.11 -75.18 21.59
CA ILE A 14 33.91 -74.18 20.87
C ILE A 14 33.00 -73.17 20.24
N GLY A 15 32.97 -71.93 20.77
CA GLY A 15 32.24 -70.84 20.20
C GLY A 15 33.02 -70.22 19.03
N LEU A 16 32.48 -70.38 17.81
CA LEU A 16 32.93 -69.71 16.61
C LEU A 16 32.41 -68.23 16.67
N ALA A 17 33.29 -67.26 16.97
CA ALA A 17 32.98 -65.84 16.98
C ALA A 17 32.84 -65.40 15.51
N ALA A 18 31.59 -65.24 15.03
CA ALA A 18 31.29 -64.58 13.79
C ALA A 18 31.44 -63.06 13.97
N ALA A 19 32.57 -62.52 13.55
CA ALA A 19 32.77 -61.07 13.41
C ALA A 19 31.89 -60.54 12.28
N THR A 20 30.74 -59.93 12.65
CA THR A 20 29.94 -59.16 11.71
C THR A 20 30.68 -57.87 11.39
N ILE A 21 31.33 -57.84 10.22
CA ILE A 21 31.88 -56.62 9.60
C ILE A 21 30.69 -55.76 9.23
N ALA A 22 30.37 -54.76 10.06
CA ALA A 22 29.43 -53.67 9.71
C ALA A 22 30.09 -52.81 8.61
N LEU A 23 29.72 -53.08 7.38
CA LEU A 23 30.06 -52.20 6.27
C LEU A 23 29.39 -50.84 6.51
N PRO A 24 30.15 -49.74 6.44
CA PRO A 24 29.53 -48.43 6.53
C PRO A 24 28.53 -48.27 5.36
N VAL A 25 27.25 -48.18 5.68
CA VAL A 25 26.23 -47.76 4.73
C VAL A 25 26.59 -46.32 4.37
N HIS A 26 27.24 -46.17 3.20
CA HIS A 26 27.39 -44.86 2.60
C HIS A 26 25.99 -44.37 2.32
N ALA A 27 25.53 -43.35 3.06
CA ALA A 27 24.32 -42.61 2.73
C ALA A 27 24.51 -42.12 1.28
N ALA A 28 23.66 -42.60 0.38
CA ALA A 28 23.66 -42.15 -1.00
C ALA A 28 23.57 -40.60 -0.95
N PRO A 29 24.37 -39.91 -1.76
CA PRO A 29 24.25 -38.44 -1.82
C PRO A 29 22.80 -38.13 -2.11
N ARG A 30 22.17 -37.32 -1.24
CA ARG A 30 20.83 -36.81 -1.51
C ARG A 30 20.88 -36.16 -2.86
N ALA A 31 20.07 -36.69 -3.80
CA ALA A 31 19.93 -36.10 -5.11
C ALA A 31 19.54 -34.63 -4.88
N VAL A 32 20.42 -33.70 -5.23
CA VAL A 32 20.09 -32.27 -5.26
C VAL A 32 19.09 -32.16 -6.40
N GLU A 33 17.84 -31.91 -6.06
CA GLU A 33 16.79 -31.65 -7.04
C GLU A 33 17.27 -30.48 -7.91
N VAL A 34 17.59 -30.73 -9.16
CA VAL A 34 18.01 -29.68 -10.10
C VAL A 34 16.79 -28.80 -10.35
N ASP A 35 16.92 -27.49 -10.04
CA ASP A 35 15.82 -26.57 -10.19
C ASP A 35 15.39 -26.48 -11.67
N ARG A 36 14.10 -26.73 -11.91
CA ARG A 36 13.52 -26.80 -13.25
C ARG A 36 13.03 -25.42 -13.69
N ILE A 37 13.26 -25.07 -14.96
CA ILE A 37 12.68 -23.85 -15.56
C ILE A 37 11.19 -24.10 -15.84
N VAL A 38 10.31 -23.24 -15.38
CA VAL A 38 8.86 -23.30 -15.60
C VAL A 38 8.37 -22.25 -16.60
N ALA A 39 9.10 -21.15 -16.77
CA ALA A 39 8.89 -20.19 -17.83
C ALA A 39 10.19 -19.45 -18.19
N VAL A 40 10.26 -18.97 -19.43
CA VAL A 40 11.28 -18.00 -19.89
C VAL A 40 10.55 -16.71 -20.21
N VAL A 41 11.00 -15.60 -19.65
CA VAL A 41 10.44 -14.25 -19.85
C VAL A 41 11.51 -13.39 -20.50
N ASN A 42 11.36 -13.09 -21.77
CA ASN A 42 12.40 -12.48 -22.60
C ASN A 42 13.74 -13.25 -22.49
N SER A 43 14.73 -12.72 -21.75
CA SER A 43 16.04 -13.31 -21.54
C SER A 43 16.22 -13.97 -20.16
N GLU A 44 15.22 -13.92 -19.27
CA GLU A 44 15.32 -14.43 -17.91
C GLU A 44 14.42 -15.63 -17.67
N VAL A 45 14.77 -16.43 -16.68
CA VAL A 45 14.02 -17.65 -16.36
C VAL A 45 13.26 -17.49 -15.04
N ILE A 46 12.11 -18.15 -14.96
CA ILE A 46 11.39 -18.43 -13.72
C ILE A 46 11.55 -19.92 -13.42
N THR A 47 11.97 -20.22 -12.19
CA THR A 47 12.24 -21.60 -11.79
C THR A 47 11.11 -22.21 -10.97
N ALA A 48 11.05 -23.54 -10.91
CA ALA A 48 10.09 -24.27 -10.11
C ALA A 48 10.20 -23.94 -8.60
N LEU A 49 11.43 -23.72 -8.10
CA LEU A 49 11.62 -23.30 -6.71
C LEU A 49 11.03 -21.93 -6.43
N GLN A 50 11.20 -20.97 -7.33
CA GLN A 50 10.60 -19.64 -7.20
C GLN A 50 9.06 -19.72 -7.19
N LEU A 51 8.48 -20.49 -8.10
CA LEU A 51 7.04 -20.70 -8.19
C LEU A 51 6.49 -21.40 -6.93
N ARG A 52 7.12 -22.49 -6.48
CA ARG A 52 6.74 -23.19 -5.24
C ARG A 52 6.77 -22.25 -4.03
N ALA A 53 7.83 -21.46 -3.88
CA ALA A 53 7.93 -20.50 -2.78
C ALA A 53 6.77 -19.50 -2.79
N ARG A 54 6.37 -19.01 -3.97
CA ARG A 54 5.24 -18.09 -4.11
C ARG A 54 3.90 -18.79 -3.82
N ILE A 55 3.74 -20.06 -4.23
CA ILE A 55 2.56 -20.88 -3.92
C ILE A 55 2.41 -21.06 -2.40
N GLU A 56 3.48 -21.46 -1.71
CA GLU A 56 3.46 -21.64 -0.27
C GLU A 56 3.15 -20.33 0.49
N GLN A 57 3.67 -19.21 0.01
CA GLN A 57 3.35 -17.89 0.55
C GLN A 57 1.86 -17.56 0.38
N ALA A 58 1.32 -17.77 -0.82
CA ALA A 58 -0.08 -17.53 -1.12
C ALA A 58 -1.02 -18.45 -0.30
N LYS A 59 -0.68 -19.75 -0.17
CA LYS A 59 -1.45 -20.69 0.67
C LYS A 59 -1.53 -20.24 2.12
N ARG A 60 -0.40 -19.79 2.70
CA ARG A 60 -0.39 -19.24 4.07
C ARG A 60 -1.23 -17.97 4.21
N GLN A 61 -1.18 -17.08 3.23
CA GLN A 61 -1.96 -15.85 3.25
C GLN A 61 -3.46 -16.15 3.17
N LEU A 62 -3.90 -17.00 2.24
CA LEU A 62 -5.30 -17.42 2.07
C LEU A 62 -5.84 -18.09 3.34
N ALA A 63 -5.04 -18.99 3.94
CA ALA A 63 -5.40 -19.65 5.19
C ALA A 63 -5.62 -18.66 6.35
N ARG A 64 -4.78 -17.61 6.45
CA ARG A 64 -4.95 -16.54 7.46
C ARG A 64 -6.21 -15.71 7.24
N GLN A 65 -6.66 -15.57 6.00
CA GLN A 65 -7.87 -14.84 5.62
C GLN A 65 -9.14 -15.70 5.68
N GLY A 66 -9.01 -17.00 5.94
CA GLY A 66 -10.12 -17.94 5.94
C GLY A 66 -10.73 -18.20 4.56
N VAL A 67 -9.98 -17.89 3.48
CA VAL A 67 -10.40 -18.15 2.10
C VAL A 67 -10.04 -19.58 1.73
N GLU A 68 -10.99 -20.33 1.17
CA GLU A 68 -10.75 -21.68 0.69
C GLU A 68 -9.76 -21.67 -0.49
N LEU A 69 -8.80 -22.61 -0.46
CA LEU A 69 -7.76 -22.69 -1.47
C LEU A 69 -8.36 -23.12 -2.82
N PRO A 70 -8.00 -22.42 -3.92
CA PRO A 70 -8.33 -22.90 -5.25
C PRO A 70 -7.57 -24.19 -5.56
N PRO A 71 -7.99 -24.97 -6.59
CA PRO A 71 -7.26 -26.14 -7.05
C PRO A 71 -5.80 -25.80 -7.33
N ASP A 72 -4.87 -26.70 -6.99
CA ASP A 72 -3.43 -26.47 -7.06
C ASP A 72 -2.97 -26.03 -8.46
N ASN A 73 -3.49 -26.63 -9.52
CA ASN A 73 -3.19 -26.26 -10.90
C ASN A 73 -3.66 -24.85 -11.29
N VAL A 74 -4.75 -24.38 -10.71
CA VAL A 74 -5.27 -23.01 -10.91
C VAL A 74 -4.37 -22.02 -10.19
N LEU A 75 -4.06 -22.29 -8.92
CA LEU A 75 -3.17 -21.48 -8.11
C LEU A 75 -1.78 -21.35 -8.74
N GLU A 76 -1.22 -22.46 -9.20
CA GLU A 76 0.08 -22.52 -9.87
C GLU A 76 0.10 -21.63 -11.10
N ARG A 77 -0.91 -21.75 -11.98
CA ARG A 77 -1.00 -20.93 -13.20
C ARG A 77 -1.14 -19.45 -12.90
N GLN A 78 -2.02 -19.08 -11.97
CA GLN A 78 -2.22 -17.68 -11.61
C GLN A 78 -0.95 -17.06 -11.01
N LEU A 79 -0.24 -17.79 -10.16
CA LEU A 79 1.00 -17.29 -9.56
C LEU A 79 2.14 -17.23 -10.56
N LEU A 80 2.20 -18.15 -11.52
CA LEU A 80 3.16 -18.07 -12.61
C LEU A 80 2.94 -16.83 -13.47
N GLU A 81 1.69 -16.52 -13.85
CA GLU A 81 1.37 -15.29 -14.59
C GLU A 81 1.78 -14.03 -13.82
N ARG A 82 1.56 -14.00 -12.51
CA ARG A 82 2.03 -12.88 -11.68
C ARG A 82 3.53 -12.72 -11.67
N LEU A 83 4.26 -13.83 -11.55
CA LEU A 83 5.73 -13.83 -11.62
C LEU A 83 6.23 -13.37 -12.99
N ILE A 84 5.55 -13.75 -14.06
CA ILE A 84 5.87 -13.32 -15.43
C ILE A 84 5.73 -11.80 -15.55
N VAL A 85 4.59 -11.24 -15.12
CA VAL A 85 4.34 -9.79 -15.14
C VAL A 85 5.33 -9.03 -14.25
N GLU A 86 5.59 -9.52 -13.04
CA GLU A 86 6.58 -8.94 -12.13
C GLU A 86 7.98 -8.94 -12.78
N ARG A 87 8.36 -10.03 -13.42
CA ARG A 87 9.65 -10.15 -14.13
C ARG A 87 9.77 -9.16 -15.28
N ALA A 88 8.72 -9.04 -16.10
CA ALA A 88 8.69 -8.09 -17.21
C ALA A 88 8.82 -6.62 -16.72
N GLN A 89 8.16 -6.28 -15.62
CA GLN A 89 8.28 -4.95 -15.02
C GLN A 89 9.69 -4.70 -14.49
N VAL A 90 10.32 -5.66 -13.81
CA VAL A 90 11.69 -5.53 -13.30
C VAL A 90 12.68 -5.34 -14.46
N GLN A 91 12.53 -6.10 -15.54
CA GLN A 91 13.37 -5.95 -16.74
C GLN A 91 13.22 -4.55 -17.34
N LEU A 92 11.99 -4.06 -17.53
CA LEU A 92 11.75 -2.71 -18.03
C LEU A 92 12.35 -1.64 -17.11
N ALA A 93 12.27 -1.81 -15.80
CA ALA A 93 12.89 -0.89 -14.86
C ALA A 93 14.42 -0.86 -15.03
N GLN A 94 15.05 -2.02 -15.21
CA GLN A 94 16.49 -2.14 -15.45
C GLN A 94 16.92 -1.53 -16.79
N GLU A 95 16.20 -1.82 -17.88
CA GLU A 95 16.43 -1.25 -19.22
C GLU A 95 16.34 0.27 -19.20
N THR A 96 15.43 0.80 -18.40
CA THR A 96 15.24 2.25 -18.25
C THR A 96 16.10 2.86 -17.14
N SER A 97 17.11 2.11 -16.64
CA SER A 97 18.09 2.56 -15.65
C SER A 97 17.50 3.01 -14.31
N LEU A 98 16.30 2.53 -13.96
CA LEU A 98 15.76 2.73 -12.62
C LEU A 98 16.51 1.83 -11.62
N ARG A 99 16.95 2.45 -10.52
CA ARG A 99 17.69 1.74 -9.47
C ARG A 99 17.21 2.18 -8.10
N VAL A 100 17.43 1.30 -7.12
CA VAL A 100 17.18 1.57 -5.71
C VAL A 100 18.51 1.49 -4.99
N ASP A 101 18.98 2.63 -4.48
CA ASP A 101 20.19 2.71 -3.67
C ASP A 101 19.97 2.12 -2.27
N ASP A 102 21.06 1.70 -1.62
CA ASP A 102 20.97 1.06 -0.31
C ASP A 102 20.44 2.01 0.78
N ALA A 103 20.72 3.28 0.71
CA ALA A 103 20.19 4.24 1.68
C ALA A 103 18.65 4.34 1.61
N THR A 104 18.08 4.29 0.42
CA THR A 104 16.62 4.24 0.22
C THR A 104 16.02 2.93 0.75
N LEU A 105 16.69 1.81 0.50
CA LEU A 105 16.29 0.50 1.00
C LEU A 105 16.29 0.47 2.55
N GLU A 106 17.37 0.93 3.19
CA GLU A 106 17.45 0.97 4.66
C GLU A 106 16.35 1.83 5.27
N ARG A 107 16.12 3.04 4.75
CA ARG A 107 15.00 3.89 5.22
C ARG A 107 13.63 3.22 5.07
N ALA A 108 13.43 2.42 4.03
CA ALA A 108 12.17 1.67 3.86
C ALA A 108 12.05 0.57 4.92
N ILE A 109 13.13 -0.17 5.19
CA ILE A 109 13.17 -1.22 6.20
C ILE A 109 12.96 -0.62 7.62
N GLU A 110 13.59 0.52 7.93
CA GLU A 110 13.39 1.24 9.19
C GLU A 110 11.92 1.63 9.39
N ARG A 111 11.27 2.14 8.34
CA ARG A 111 9.82 2.46 8.39
C ARG A 111 8.96 1.22 8.61
N ILE A 112 9.27 0.11 7.94
CA ILE A 112 8.55 -1.17 8.14
C ILE A 112 8.71 -1.64 9.60
N ALA A 113 9.93 -1.61 10.13
CA ALA A 113 10.19 -1.96 11.52
C ALA A 113 9.41 -1.05 12.48
N GLY A 114 9.50 0.27 12.29
CA GLY A 114 8.79 1.27 13.10
C GLY A 114 7.26 1.11 13.08
N ASN A 115 6.67 0.85 11.92
CA ASN A 115 5.22 0.60 11.78
C ASN A 115 4.80 -0.66 12.55
N ASN A 116 5.69 -1.64 12.70
CA ASN A 116 5.47 -2.85 13.49
C ASN A 116 5.91 -2.68 14.96
N LYS A 117 6.35 -1.49 15.38
CA LYS A 117 6.87 -1.20 16.72
C LYS A 117 8.10 -2.05 17.10
N LEU A 118 8.91 -2.37 16.12
CA LEU A 118 10.14 -3.16 16.25
C LEU A 118 11.35 -2.31 15.88
N SER A 119 12.53 -2.68 16.41
CA SER A 119 13.80 -2.26 15.82
C SER A 119 14.09 -3.09 14.56
N VAL A 120 15.01 -2.62 13.70
CA VAL A 120 15.44 -3.37 12.51
C VAL A 120 16.01 -4.74 12.89
N GLU A 121 16.76 -4.82 13.98
CA GLU A 121 17.33 -6.08 14.50
C GLU A 121 16.25 -7.04 15.00
N GLN A 122 15.21 -6.53 15.69
CA GLN A 122 14.07 -7.34 16.12
C GLN A 122 13.26 -7.84 14.91
N LEU A 123 13.04 -6.99 13.89
CA LEU A 123 12.39 -7.38 12.65
C LEU A 123 13.17 -8.51 11.97
N ARG A 124 14.50 -8.38 11.86
CA ARG A 124 15.36 -9.42 11.30
C ARG A 124 15.22 -10.74 12.04
N THR A 125 15.36 -10.74 13.38
CA THR A 125 15.23 -11.92 14.21
C THR A 125 13.86 -12.60 14.04
N THR A 126 12.79 -11.80 13.97
CA THR A 126 11.43 -12.33 13.77
C THR A 126 11.30 -13.01 12.41
N LEU A 127 11.79 -12.38 11.33
CA LEU A 127 11.76 -12.95 9.98
C LEU A 127 12.57 -14.24 9.88
N GLU A 128 13.78 -14.27 10.44
CA GLU A 128 14.63 -15.47 10.46
C GLU A 128 14.00 -16.62 11.28
N THR A 129 13.31 -16.31 12.37
CA THR A 129 12.52 -17.28 13.15
C THR A 129 11.35 -17.85 12.36
N ASP A 130 10.72 -17.01 11.54
CA ASP A 130 9.62 -17.41 10.63
C ASP A 130 10.13 -18.10 9.36
N GLY A 131 11.45 -18.33 9.24
CA GLY A 131 12.09 -19.02 8.12
C GLY A 131 12.30 -18.15 6.87
N VAL A 132 12.22 -16.82 7.02
CA VAL A 132 12.48 -15.85 5.94
C VAL A 132 13.92 -15.34 6.06
N ALA A 133 14.78 -15.67 5.10
CA ALA A 133 16.15 -15.18 5.07
C ALA A 133 16.19 -13.65 4.90
N TRP A 134 17.00 -12.96 5.73
CA TRP A 134 17.11 -11.51 5.72
C TRP A 134 17.44 -10.91 4.35
N ASN A 135 18.39 -11.51 3.63
CA ASN A 135 18.75 -11.02 2.28
C ASN A 135 17.59 -11.12 1.31
N ARG A 136 16.81 -12.22 1.37
CA ARG A 136 15.62 -12.39 0.54
C ARG A 136 14.58 -11.31 0.84
N PHE A 137 14.32 -11.02 2.10
CA PHE A 137 13.42 -9.92 2.49
C PHE A 137 13.90 -8.58 1.92
N ARG A 138 15.20 -8.27 2.03
CA ARG A 138 15.77 -7.05 1.47
C ARG A 138 15.58 -6.94 -0.04
N ASP A 139 15.77 -8.04 -0.77
CA ASP A 139 15.57 -8.07 -2.21
C ASP A 139 14.10 -7.93 -2.61
N GLU A 140 13.19 -8.50 -1.84
CA GLU A 140 11.74 -8.30 -2.02
C GLU A 140 11.36 -6.82 -1.84
N ILE A 141 11.84 -6.15 -0.77
CA ILE A 141 11.59 -4.72 -0.54
C ILE A 141 12.23 -3.86 -1.64
N ARG A 142 13.46 -4.18 -2.08
CA ARG A 142 14.09 -3.46 -3.20
C ARG A 142 13.27 -3.58 -4.48
N THR A 143 12.75 -4.74 -4.77
CA THR A 143 11.87 -4.98 -5.92
C THR A 143 10.58 -4.19 -5.80
N GLU A 144 9.94 -4.17 -4.64
CA GLU A 144 8.72 -3.39 -4.40
C GLU A 144 8.93 -1.89 -4.62
N ILE A 145 10.03 -1.33 -4.09
CA ILE A 145 10.40 0.07 -4.32
C ILE A 145 10.64 0.33 -5.81
N LEU A 146 11.32 -0.59 -6.49
CA LEU A 146 11.62 -0.46 -7.92
C LEU A 146 10.33 -0.42 -8.76
N LEU A 147 9.40 -1.34 -8.49
CA LEU A 147 8.12 -1.41 -9.19
C LEU A 147 7.25 -0.18 -8.90
N THR A 148 7.27 0.33 -7.67
CA THR A 148 6.57 1.57 -7.31
C THR A 148 7.12 2.76 -8.11
N ARG A 149 8.44 2.92 -8.21
CA ARG A 149 9.08 3.96 -9.02
C ARG A 149 8.78 3.82 -10.51
N LEU A 150 8.72 2.58 -10.99
CA LEU A 150 8.36 2.32 -12.39
C LEU A 150 6.91 2.74 -12.67
N ARG A 151 5.96 2.35 -11.82
CA ARG A 151 4.56 2.78 -11.91
C ARG A 151 4.42 4.30 -11.88
N GLU A 152 5.09 4.96 -10.93
CA GLU A 152 5.06 6.41 -10.82
C GLU A 152 5.55 7.08 -12.12
N ARG A 153 6.63 6.56 -12.72
CA ARG A 153 7.19 7.12 -13.94
C ARG A 153 6.36 6.83 -15.19
N GLU A 154 5.93 5.58 -15.37
CA GLU A 154 5.27 5.16 -16.61
C GLU A 154 3.77 5.47 -16.62
N VAL A 155 3.15 5.58 -15.45
CA VAL A 155 1.71 5.73 -15.31
C VAL A 155 1.33 7.00 -14.55
N ASP A 156 1.66 7.10 -13.26
CA ASP A 156 1.06 8.08 -12.37
C ASP A 156 1.45 9.53 -12.74
N SER A 157 2.68 9.73 -13.26
CA SER A 157 3.16 11.04 -13.73
C SER A 157 2.44 11.54 -14.99
N ARG A 158 1.82 10.66 -15.74
CA ARG A 158 1.11 10.99 -16.99
C ARG A 158 -0.38 11.24 -16.76
N VAL A 159 -0.88 10.97 -15.56
CA VAL A 159 -2.29 11.17 -15.22
C VAL A 159 -2.55 12.65 -14.95
N VAL A 160 -3.37 13.25 -15.81
CA VAL A 160 -3.83 14.64 -15.67
C VAL A 160 -5.33 14.64 -15.37
N VAL A 161 -5.74 15.47 -14.39
CA VAL A 161 -7.13 15.72 -14.05
C VAL A 161 -7.42 17.20 -14.30
N THR A 162 -8.36 17.48 -15.18
CA THR A 162 -8.77 18.84 -15.55
C THR A 162 -9.88 19.35 -14.62
N ASP A 163 -10.03 20.67 -14.51
CA ASP A 163 -11.11 21.27 -13.72
C ASP A 163 -12.50 20.92 -14.28
N ALA A 164 -12.65 20.80 -15.61
CA ALA A 164 -13.89 20.35 -16.22
C ALA A 164 -14.28 18.92 -15.81
N GLU A 165 -13.30 18.02 -15.68
CA GLU A 165 -13.56 16.66 -15.18
C GLU A 165 -13.98 16.68 -13.71
N ILE A 166 -13.39 17.58 -12.91
CA ILE A 166 -13.75 17.75 -11.49
C ILE A 166 -15.20 18.25 -11.38
N ASP A 167 -15.57 19.28 -12.16
CA ASP A 167 -16.92 19.82 -12.13
C ASP A 167 -17.96 18.79 -12.58
N ASN A 168 -17.69 18.06 -13.66
CA ASN A 168 -18.53 16.97 -14.13
C ASN A 168 -18.64 15.84 -13.11
N PHE A 169 -17.55 15.50 -12.44
CA PHE A 169 -17.54 14.46 -11.42
C PHE A 169 -18.43 14.86 -10.23
N ILE A 170 -18.30 16.07 -9.72
CA ILE A 170 -19.12 16.59 -8.62
C ILE A 170 -20.60 16.61 -9.01
N ALA A 171 -20.93 17.12 -10.19
CA ALA A 171 -22.29 17.21 -10.69
C ALA A 171 -22.98 15.84 -10.82
N ASN A 172 -22.23 14.84 -11.31
CA ASN A 172 -22.77 13.50 -11.54
C ASN A 172 -22.68 12.57 -10.31
N ASN A 173 -22.00 12.98 -9.24
CA ASN A 173 -21.80 12.18 -8.02
C ASN A 173 -22.15 12.99 -6.76
N PRO A 174 -23.37 13.50 -6.61
CA PRO A 174 -23.74 14.29 -5.42
C PRO A 174 -23.56 13.53 -4.12
N ASP A 175 -23.76 12.21 -4.13
CA ASP A 175 -23.64 11.35 -2.95
C ASP A 175 -22.18 10.94 -2.63
N ALA A 176 -21.24 11.20 -3.51
CA ALA A 176 -19.83 10.80 -3.33
C ALA A 176 -19.19 11.43 -2.08
N PHE A 177 -19.70 12.57 -1.66
CA PHE A 177 -19.19 13.35 -0.53
C PHE A 177 -20.03 13.21 0.74
N SER A 178 -21.00 12.28 0.75
CA SER A 178 -21.91 12.04 1.91
C SER A 178 -21.24 11.31 3.08
N GLY A 179 -19.94 11.02 3.01
CA GLY A 179 -19.23 10.22 4.03
C GLY A 179 -19.62 8.75 4.04
N GLN A 180 -20.32 8.28 3.00
CA GLN A 180 -20.69 6.87 2.86
C GLN A 180 -19.52 6.06 2.34
N GLU A 181 -19.23 4.92 2.99
CA GLU A 181 -18.20 3.98 2.58
C GLU A 181 -18.80 2.62 2.23
N PHE A 182 -18.19 1.97 1.26
CA PHE A 182 -18.62 0.70 0.70
C PHE A 182 -17.50 -0.32 0.80
N SER A 183 -17.79 -1.48 1.34
CA SER A 183 -16.93 -2.66 1.28
C SER A 183 -17.28 -3.44 0.02
N VAL A 184 -16.33 -3.54 -0.90
CA VAL A 184 -16.55 -4.09 -2.23
C VAL A 184 -15.56 -5.21 -2.51
N ALA A 185 -16.02 -6.26 -3.18
CA ALA A 185 -15.15 -7.29 -3.76
C ALA A 185 -15.43 -7.39 -5.27
N HIS A 186 -14.39 -7.77 -6.06
CA HIS A 186 -14.58 -7.90 -7.50
C HIS A 186 -13.84 -9.10 -8.10
N ILE A 187 -14.33 -9.56 -9.25
CA ILE A 187 -13.72 -10.57 -10.10
C ILE A 187 -13.45 -9.93 -11.45
N LEU A 188 -12.21 -10.02 -11.93
CA LEU A 188 -11.82 -9.64 -13.29
C LEU A 188 -11.60 -10.89 -14.12
N LEU A 189 -12.21 -10.94 -15.29
CA LEU A 189 -11.91 -11.90 -16.35
C LEU A 189 -11.29 -11.13 -17.50
N ARG A 190 -9.97 -11.22 -17.62
CA ARG A 190 -9.18 -10.39 -18.52
C ARG A 190 -9.45 -10.73 -19.99
N THR A 191 -9.52 -9.70 -20.81
CA THR A 191 -9.53 -9.82 -22.26
C THR A 191 -8.19 -9.32 -22.79
N PRO A 192 -7.40 -10.14 -23.53
CA PRO A 192 -6.15 -9.70 -24.15
C PRO A 192 -6.36 -8.51 -25.09
N GLU A 193 -5.32 -7.69 -25.25
CA GLU A 193 -5.34 -6.63 -26.24
C GLU A 193 -5.36 -7.23 -27.65
N GLY A 194 -6.20 -6.69 -28.54
CA GLY A 194 -6.38 -7.26 -29.89
C GLY A 194 -7.05 -8.65 -29.91
N ALA A 195 -7.78 -9.02 -28.86
CA ALA A 195 -8.45 -10.33 -28.79
C ALA A 195 -9.35 -10.58 -30.00
N THR A 196 -9.28 -11.79 -30.54
CA THR A 196 -10.17 -12.24 -31.61
C THR A 196 -11.61 -12.37 -31.12
N PRO A 197 -12.62 -12.33 -32.00
CA PRO A 197 -14.01 -12.54 -31.63
C PRO A 197 -14.23 -13.85 -30.84
N GLN A 198 -13.51 -14.92 -31.19
CA GLN A 198 -13.60 -16.20 -30.49
C GLN A 198 -13.06 -16.11 -29.06
N GLN A 199 -11.96 -15.35 -28.84
CA GLN A 199 -11.42 -15.13 -27.52
C GLN A 199 -12.36 -14.30 -26.64
N ILE A 200 -12.94 -13.23 -27.20
CA ILE A 200 -13.95 -12.41 -26.51
C ILE A 200 -15.15 -13.26 -26.09
N GLU A 201 -15.65 -14.10 -27.01
CA GLU A 201 -16.76 -15.02 -26.72
C GLU A 201 -16.39 -16.05 -25.64
N ALA A 202 -15.18 -16.56 -25.64
CA ALA A 202 -14.71 -17.49 -24.61
C ALA A 202 -14.68 -16.82 -23.21
N VAL A 203 -14.20 -15.57 -23.11
CA VAL A 203 -14.24 -14.79 -21.86
C VAL A 203 -15.67 -14.50 -21.42
N ALA A 204 -16.59 -14.17 -22.37
CA ALA A 204 -17.98 -13.96 -22.05
C ALA A 204 -18.65 -15.24 -21.51
N ARG A 205 -18.41 -16.40 -22.14
CA ARG A 205 -18.92 -17.69 -21.61
C ARG A 205 -18.38 -17.99 -20.23
N ARG A 206 -17.09 -17.71 -19.95
CA ARG A 206 -16.49 -17.87 -18.62
C ARG A 206 -17.18 -16.95 -17.60
N ALA A 207 -17.50 -15.70 -17.97
CA ALA A 207 -18.21 -14.76 -17.10
C ALA A 207 -19.62 -15.25 -16.74
N GLU A 208 -20.37 -15.79 -17.71
CA GLU A 208 -21.70 -16.36 -17.47
C GLU A 208 -21.65 -17.60 -16.56
N GLN A 209 -20.63 -18.44 -16.71
CA GLN A 209 -20.40 -19.57 -15.80
C GLN A 209 -20.15 -19.09 -14.36
N VAL A 210 -19.33 -18.06 -14.19
CA VAL A 210 -19.07 -17.45 -12.88
C VAL A 210 -20.35 -16.89 -12.29
N MET A 211 -21.15 -16.15 -13.08
CA MET A 211 -22.44 -15.62 -12.63
C MET A 211 -23.41 -16.75 -12.21
N THR A 212 -23.41 -17.86 -12.93
CA THR A 212 -24.25 -19.04 -12.58
C THR A 212 -23.82 -19.62 -11.24
N ARG A 213 -22.52 -19.80 -10.99
CA ARG A 213 -21.99 -20.27 -9.72
C ARG A 213 -22.37 -19.33 -8.56
N LEU A 214 -22.21 -18.02 -8.74
CA LEU A 214 -22.56 -17.02 -7.72
C LEU A 214 -24.07 -16.98 -7.43
N ARG A 215 -24.91 -17.13 -8.45
CA ARG A 215 -26.39 -17.25 -8.28
C ARG A 215 -26.81 -18.54 -7.60
N SER A 216 -26.05 -19.62 -7.74
CA SER A 216 -26.29 -20.86 -7.00
C SER A 216 -25.87 -20.81 -5.53
N GLY A 217 -25.29 -19.68 -5.08
CA GLY A 217 -24.91 -19.45 -3.68
C GLY A 217 -23.48 -19.82 -3.34
N GLU A 218 -22.62 -20.08 -4.34
CA GLU A 218 -21.19 -20.26 -4.06
C GLU A 218 -20.59 -18.97 -3.46
N ASP A 219 -19.62 -19.15 -2.56
CA ASP A 219 -18.96 -18.04 -1.89
C ASP A 219 -18.16 -17.19 -2.90
N PHE A 220 -18.39 -15.87 -2.87
CA PHE A 220 -17.79 -14.95 -3.81
C PHE A 220 -16.26 -14.94 -3.71
N ALA A 221 -15.72 -14.98 -2.48
CA ALA A 221 -14.29 -14.91 -2.25
C ALA A 221 -13.58 -16.17 -2.78
N ARG A 222 -14.21 -17.33 -2.61
CA ARG A 222 -13.74 -18.60 -3.19
C ARG A 222 -13.72 -18.55 -4.71
N VAL A 223 -14.83 -18.12 -5.32
CA VAL A 223 -14.94 -18.01 -6.78
C VAL A 223 -13.91 -17.00 -7.31
N ALA A 224 -13.73 -15.86 -6.64
CA ALA A 224 -12.72 -14.86 -7.00
C ALA A 224 -11.31 -15.45 -6.94
N ALA A 225 -10.97 -16.17 -5.87
CA ALA A 225 -9.65 -16.80 -5.73
C ALA A 225 -9.36 -17.83 -6.82
N GLU A 226 -10.40 -18.48 -7.34
CA GLU A 226 -10.28 -19.51 -8.37
C GLU A 226 -10.20 -18.97 -9.80
N VAL A 227 -10.95 -17.90 -10.11
CA VAL A 227 -11.14 -17.48 -11.51
C VAL A 227 -10.69 -16.06 -11.82
N SER A 228 -10.44 -15.21 -10.82
CA SER A 228 -10.12 -13.81 -11.06
C SER A 228 -8.69 -13.62 -11.57
N ASP A 229 -8.56 -12.86 -12.63
CA ASP A 229 -7.28 -12.42 -13.19
C ASP A 229 -6.78 -11.11 -12.53
N ALA A 230 -7.54 -10.56 -11.55
CA ALA A 230 -7.15 -9.37 -10.80
C ALA A 230 -6.07 -9.67 -9.74
N PRO A 231 -5.22 -8.69 -9.39
CA PRO A 231 -4.19 -8.86 -8.36
C PRO A 231 -4.72 -9.28 -6.99
N ASP A 232 -5.90 -8.83 -6.63
CA ASP A 232 -6.63 -9.12 -5.39
C ASP A 232 -7.49 -10.40 -5.47
N GLY A 233 -7.57 -11.05 -6.64
CA GLY A 233 -8.36 -12.28 -6.82
C GLY A 233 -8.05 -13.34 -5.76
N LEU A 234 -6.77 -13.65 -5.50
CA LEU A 234 -6.36 -14.60 -4.47
C LEU A 234 -6.72 -14.17 -3.03
N SER A 235 -7.02 -12.89 -2.81
CA SER A 235 -7.53 -12.38 -1.54
C SER A 235 -9.07 -12.30 -1.52
N GLY A 236 -9.73 -13.12 -2.35
CA GLY A 236 -11.19 -13.11 -2.49
C GLY A 236 -11.74 -11.92 -3.26
N GLY A 237 -10.88 -11.18 -3.98
CA GLY A 237 -11.26 -9.98 -4.73
C GLY A 237 -11.59 -8.77 -3.86
N ALA A 238 -11.25 -8.78 -2.56
CA ALA A 238 -11.63 -7.72 -1.64
C ALA A 238 -10.84 -6.43 -1.88
N LEU A 239 -11.55 -5.33 -2.17
CA LEU A 239 -11.01 -3.98 -2.31
C LEU A 239 -10.99 -3.21 -0.99
N GLY A 240 -11.62 -3.76 0.08
CA GLY A 240 -11.76 -3.12 1.37
C GLY A 240 -12.81 -2.00 1.40
N TRP A 241 -12.81 -1.22 2.49
CA TRP A 241 -13.71 -0.08 2.68
C TRP A 241 -13.22 1.11 1.86
N ARG A 242 -14.07 1.61 0.99
CA ARG A 242 -13.77 2.78 0.16
C ARG A 242 -15.00 3.68 0.04
N PRO A 243 -14.86 5.00 0.10
CA PRO A 243 -15.91 5.90 -0.30
C PRO A 243 -16.20 5.74 -1.80
N LEU A 244 -17.40 6.12 -2.22
CA LEU A 244 -17.89 5.89 -3.59
C LEU A 244 -16.99 6.55 -4.66
N ASP A 245 -16.43 7.70 -4.34
CA ASP A 245 -15.54 8.49 -5.20
C ASP A 245 -14.17 7.83 -5.45
N ARG A 246 -13.76 6.89 -4.58
CA ARG A 246 -12.52 6.11 -4.72
C ARG A 246 -12.71 4.74 -5.36
N LEU A 247 -13.92 4.39 -5.73
CA LEU A 247 -14.17 3.19 -6.53
C LEU A 247 -13.97 3.50 -8.02
N PRO A 248 -13.51 2.53 -8.85
CA PRO A 248 -13.58 2.65 -10.30
C PRO A 248 -14.98 3.07 -10.74
N GLY A 249 -15.11 3.98 -11.73
CA GLY A 249 -16.41 4.53 -12.09
C GLY A 249 -17.45 3.48 -12.45
N LEU A 250 -17.02 2.45 -13.17
CA LEU A 250 -17.83 1.31 -13.52
C LEU A 250 -18.40 0.58 -12.28
N PHE A 251 -17.59 0.49 -11.22
CA PHE A 251 -18.01 -0.14 -9.96
C PHE A 251 -18.89 0.80 -9.13
N ALA A 252 -18.52 2.09 -9.06
CA ALA A 252 -19.31 3.10 -8.35
C ALA A 252 -20.74 3.19 -8.89
N ASP A 253 -20.92 3.16 -10.21
CA ASP A 253 -22.23 3.21 -10.86
C ASP A 253 -23.09 1.97 -10.56
N ALA A 254 -22.46 0.80 -10.46
CA ALA A 254 -23.13 -0.43 -10.09
C ALA A 254 -23.48 -0.43 -8.60
N VAL A 255 -22.48 -0.21 -7.72
CA VAL A 255 -22.60 -0.30 -6.27
C VAL A 255 -23.61 0.70 -5.70
N ARG A 256 -23.76 1.88 -6.30
CA ARG A 256 -24.75 2.89 -5.89
C ARG A 256 -26.18 2.34 -5.84
N ARG A 257 -26.51 1.40 -6.73
CA ARG A 257 -27.85 0.82 -6.90
C ARG A 257 -28.03 -0.52 -6.15
N MET A 258 -26.94 -1.08 -5.65
CA MET A 258 -26.92 -2.40 -5.02
C MET A 258 -27.24 -2.33 -3.53
N GLN A 259 -27.79 -3.42 -3.00
CA GLN A 259 -27.93 -3.67 -1.57
C GLN A 259 -26.73 -4.50 -1.05
N PRO A 260 -26.35 -4.38 0.23
CA PRO A 260 -25.36 -5.27 0.84
C PRO A 260 -25.67 -6.74 0.56
N GLY A 261 -24.68 -7.49 0.12
CA GLY A 261 -24.78 -8.89 -0.29
C GLY A 261 -25.10 -9.10 -1.77
N GLU A 262 -25.51 -8.08 -2.53
CA GLU A 262 -25.80 -8.21 -3.95
C GLU A 262 -24.52 -8.29 -4.82
N THR A 263 -24.69 -8.99 -5.95
CA THR A 263 -23.68 -9.11 -7.01
C THR A 263 -24.17 -8.37 -8.26
N SER A 264 -23.31 -7.57 -8.90
CA SER A 264 -23.63 -6.82 -10.10
C SER A 264 -23.91 -7.72 -11.29
N PRO A 265 -24.56 -7.21 -12.34
CA PRO A 265 -24.44 -7.78 -13.68
C PRO A 265 -22.96 -7.79 -14.13
N ILE A 266 -22.67 -8.51 -15.23
CA ILE A 266 -21.34 -8.47 -15.86
C ILE A 266 -21.11 -7.05 -16.39
N LEU A 267 -20.06 -6.40 -15.88
CA LEU A 267 -19.63 -5.06 -16.29
C LEU A 267 -18.47 -5.20 -17.28
N ARG A 268 -18.35 -4.28 -18.22
CA ARG A 268 -17.33 -4.33 -19.27
C ARG A 268 -16.39 -3.13 -19.19
N SER A 269 -15.09 -3.38 -19.20
CA SER A 269 -14.05 -2.36 -19.36
C SER A 269 -13.07 -2.73 -20.48
N ALA A 270 -12.07 -1.89 -20.71
CA ALA A 270 -10.97 -2.20 -21.61
C ALA A 270 -10.13 -3.39 -21.12
N ALA A 271 -10.01 -3.58 -19.80
CA ALA A 271 -9.26 -4.69 -19.19
C ALA A 271 -9.97 -6.05 -19.31
N GLY A 272 -11.30 -6.06 -19.51
CA GLY A 272 -12.09 -7.28 -19.62
C GLY A 272 -13.49 -7.17 -19.02
N LEU A 273 -13.97 -8.28 -18.48
CA LEU A 273 -15.27 -8.40 -17.83
C LEU A 273 -15.12 -8.43 -16.32
N HIS A 274 -15.94 -7.64 -15.64
CA HIS A 274 -15.91 -7.51 -14.17
C HIS A 274 -17.25 -7.96 -13.58
N ILE A 275 -17.17 -8.58 -12.41
CA ILE A 275 -18.32 -8.91 -11.56
C ILE A 275 -18.01 -8.33 -10.19
N VAL A 276 -18.89 -7.48 -9.66
CA VAL A 276 -18.69 -6.75 -8.42
C VAL A 276 -19.70 -7.21 -7.39
N ARG A 277 -19.29 -7.39 -6.15
CA ARG A 277 -20.16 -7.66 -5.00
C ARG A 277 -20.08 -6.50 -4.02
N LEU A 278 -21.23 -5.94 -3.64
CA LEU A 278 -21.32 -5.07 -2.49
C LEU A 278 -21.39 -5.95 -1.23
N VAL A 279 -20.31 -5.99 -0.47
CA VAL A 279 -20.23 -6.79 0.75
C VAL A 279 -21.02 -6.10 1.87
N GLU A 280 -20.71 -4.81 2.09
CA GLU A 280 -21.31 -4.03 3.17
C GLU A 280 -21.27 -2.53 2.84
N ARG A 281 -22.11 -1.75 3.52
CA ARG A 281 -22.16 -0.29 3.40
C ARG A 281 -22.25 0.32 4.78
N ARG A 282 -21.47 1.37 5.05
CA ARG A 282 -21.52 2.10 6.32
C ARG A 282 -21.45 3.62 6.11
N GLY A 283 -21.80 4.38 7.12
CA GLY A 283 -21.86 5.84 7.04
C GLY A 283 -23.06 6.32 6.22
N GLY A 284 -23.07 7.59 5.93
CA GLY A 284 -24.17 8.27 5.23
C GLY A 284 -24.97 9.13 6.18
N GLY A 285 -25.00 10.42 5.91
CA GLY A 285 -25.76 11.45 6.59
C GLY A 285 -25.90 12.65 5.67
N ALA A 286 -26.69 13.64 6.07
CA ALA A 286 -26.75 14.90 5.38
C ALA A 286 -25.33 15.48 5.25
N GLU A 287 -25.05 16.05 4.09
CA GLU A 287 -23.79 16.72 3.81
C GLU A 287 -23.49 17.74 4.93
N ALA A 288 -22.53 17.42 5.77
CA ALA A 288 -22.14 18.32 6.85
C ALA A 288 -21.38 19.49 6.22
N VAL A 289 -21.93 20.70 6.38
CA VAL A 289 -21.19 21.92 6.06
C VAL A 289 -19.89 21.90 6.84
N GLN A 290 -18.78 21.85 6.14
CA GLN A 290 -17.46 21.81 6.75
C GLN A 290 -16.98 23.23 6.96
N GLN A 291 -17.15 23.70 8.17
CA GLN A 291 -16.63 24.98 8.61
C GLN A 291 -15.21 24.82 9.14
N LEU A 292 -14.31 25.63 8.64
CA LEU A 292 -12.94 25.70 9.08
C LEU A 292 -12.71 27.05 9.73
N GLU A 293 -12.27 27.03 10.99
CA GLU A 293 -11.79 28.24 11.64
C GLU A 293 -10.40 28.56 11.12
N GLN A 294 -10.27 29.68 10.41
CA GLN A 294 -9.00 30.20 9.93
C GLN A 294 -8.54 31.34 10.84
N THR A 295 -7.25 31.39 11.13
CA THR A 295 -6.63 32.44 11.92
C THR A 295 -5.67 33.23 11.03
N ARG A 296 -5.88 34.54 10.95
CA ARG A 296 -4.88 35.44 10.38
C ARG A 296 -3.90 35.85 11.45
N ALA A 297 -2.65 35.52 11.25
CA ALA A 297 -1.59 35.78 12.20
C ALA A 297 -0.36 36.44 11.52
N ARG A 298 0.41 37.14 12.35
CA ARG A 298 1.72 37.63 11.99
C ARG A 298 2.73 37.26 13.05
N HIS A 299 4.01 37.16 12.68
CA HIS A 299 5.04 36.75 13.61
C HIS A 299 6.38 37.47 13.41
N ILE A 300 7.21 37.43 14.44
CA ILE A 300 8.62 37.78 14.42
C ILE A 300 9.41 36.54 14.78
N LEU A 301 10.31 36.11 13.91
CA LEU A 301 11.20 34.97 14.13
C LEU A 301 12.61 35.47 14.46
N ILE A 302 13.17 35.01 15.56
CA ILE A 302 14.59 35.14 15.87
C ILE A 302 15.23 33.75 15.83
N LYS A 303 16.14 33.53 14.89
CA LYS A 303 16.91 32.28 14.76
C LYS A 303 18.07 32.28 15.74
N THR A 304 18.25 31.20 16.46
CA THR A 304 19.43 30.97 17.30
C THR A 304 20.62 30.51 16.48
N SER A 305 21.82 30.83 16.93
CA SER A 305 23.06 30.46 16.29
C SER A 305 24.18 30.33 17.34
N GLU A 306 25.39 30.00 16.93
CA GLU A 306 26.57 29.98 17.84
C GLU A 306 26.82 31.32 18.53
N VAL A 307 26.39 32.44 17.91
CA VAL A 307 26.58 33.80 18.42
C VAL A 307 25.36 34.33 19.17
N LEU A 308 24.17 33.77 18.94
CA LEU A 308 22.92 34.17 19.58
C LEU A 308 22.30 32.99 20.31
N SER A 309 22.43 33.01 21.64
CA SER A 309 21.89 31.96 22.49
C SER A 309 20.35 31.95 22.52
N ASP A 310 19.76 30.82 22.96
CA ASP A 310 18.31 30.71 23.21
C ASP A 310 17.84 31.80 24.20
N THR A 311 18.58 32.02 25.27
CA THR A 311 18.25 33.03 26.30
C THR A 311 18.26 34.47 25.73
N ASP A 312 19.23 34.78 24.87
CA ASP A 312 19.30 36.11 24.26
C ASP A 312 18.18 36.31 23.22
N ALA A 313 17.84 35.27 22.46
CA ALA A 313 16.74 35.33 21.50
C ALA A 313 15.40 35.54 22.22
N GLU A 314 15.16 34.82 23.30
CA GLU A 314 13.97 34.99 24.14
C GLU A 314 13.91 36.39 24.75
N ALA A 315 15.00 36.88 25.34
CA ALA A 315 15.08 38.20 25.94
C ALA A 315 14.79 39.31 24.91
N ARG A 316 15.31 39.20 23.68
CA ARG A 316 15.02 40.10 22.58
C ARG A 316 13.54 40.14 22.24
N LEU A 317 12.89 38.96 22.13
CA LEU A 317 11.46 38.91 21.86
C LEU A 317 10.61 39.43 23.00
N LEU A 318 11.01 39.25 24.26
CA LEU A 318 10.36 39.84 25.41
C LEU A 318 10.40 41.38 25.32
N ALA A 319 11.57 41.96 25.00
CA ALA A 319 11.70 43.41 24.81
C ALA A 319 10.84 43.94 23.64
N ILE A 320 10.77 43.18 22.53
CA ILE A 320 9.91 43.52 21.39
C ILE A 320 8.43 43.44 21.81
N ARG A 321 8.06 42.38 22.53
CA ARG A 321 6.69 42.22 23.04
C ARG A 321 6.25 43.37 23.93
N GLU A 322 7.12 43.78 24.85
CA GLU A 322 6.86 44.95 25.71
C GLU A 322 6.57 46.22 24.89
N ARG A 323 7.39 46.45 23.85
CA ARG A 323 7.17 47.60 22.95
C ARG A 323 5.83 47.51 22.22
N VAL A 324 5.46 46.32 21.73
CA VAL A 324 4.18 46.10 21.05
C VAL A 324 3.01 46.34 22.01
N VAL A 325 3.08 45.81 23.23
CA VAL A 325 2.05 45.99 24.26
C VAL A 325 1.90 47.49 24.64
N ASN A 326 3.02 48.25 24.59
CA ASN A 326 3.01 49.69 24.81
C ASN A 326 2.68 50.51 23.54
N GLY A 327 2.17 49.90 22.47
CA GLY A 327 1.62 50.55 21.30
C GLY A 327 2.55 50.73 20.12
N ALA A 328 3.72 50.14 20.13
CA ALA A 328 4.59 50.14 18.94
C ALA A 328 4.01 49.23 17.83
N ASP A 329 4.21 49.64 16.58
CA ASP A 329 3.73 48.86 15.43
C ASP A 329 4.48 47.55 15.31
N PHE A 330 3.74 46.44 15.36
CA PHE A 330 4.27 45.09 15.24
C PHE A 330 4.95 44.85 13.88
N GLY A 331 4.34 45.37 12.80
CA GLY A 331 4.85 45.20 11.46
C GLY A 331 6.21 45.85 11.23
N GLU A 332 6.39 47.07 11.76
CA GLU A 332 7.68 47.77 11.70
C GLU A 332 8.76 47.04 12.53
N LEU A 333 8.39 46.49 13.67
CA LEU A 333 9.30 45.69 14.49
C LEU A 333 9.62 44.35 13.81
N ALA A 334 8.69 43.77 13.10
CA ALA A 334 8.91 42.57 12.31
C ALA A 334 9.89 42.81 11.13
N LYS A 335 9.71 43.92 10.39
CA LYS A 335 10.61 44.34 9.32
C LYS A 335 12.04 44.55 9.83
N ALA A 336 12.20 45.10 11.01
CA ALA A 336 13.49 45.41 11.59
C ALA A 336 14.18 44.23 12.26
N SER A 337 13.45 43.22 12.74
CA SER A 337 14.01 42.21 13.66
C SER A 337 13.76 40.78 13.26
N SER A 338 12.81 40.48 12.35
CA SER A 338 12.46 39.12 11.99
C SER A 338 13.42 38.54 10.97
N ALA A 339 13.84 37.29 11.20
CA ALA A 339 14.64 36.50 10.28
C ALA A 339 13.77 35.65 9.31
N ASP A 340 12.46 35.87 9.32
CA ASP A 340 11.53 35.15 8.43
C ASP A 340 11.30 35.92 7.13
N LEU A 341 10.93 35.21 6.06
CA LEU A 341 10.62 35.82 4.76
C LEU A 341 9.41 36.76 4.81
N SER A 342 8.47 36.54 5.74
CA SER A 342 7.34 37.43 5.97
C SER A 342 7.71 38.78 6.57
N ALA A 343 8.95 38.97 7.05
CA ALA A 343 9.42 40.23 7.64
C ALA A 343 9.15 41.45 6.76
N ALA A 344 9.40 41.34 5.45
CA ALA A 344 9.15 42.41 4.47
C ALA A 344 7.65 42.86 4.42
N LYS A 345 6.76 41.94 4.79
CA LYS A 345 5.30 42.17 4.87
C LYS A 345 4.83 42.46 6.32
N GLY A 346 5.76 42.85 7.20
CA GLY A 346 5.44 43.08 8.63
C GLY A 346 5.15 41.81 9.42
N GLY A 347 5.67 40.66 8.97
CA GLY A 347 5.49 39.37 9.58
C GLY A 347 4.16 38.67 9.25
N ASP A 348 3.33 39.25 8.35
CA ASP A 348 1.99 38.72 8.00
C ASP A 348 2.13 37.36 7.27
N LEU A 349 1.53 36.34 7.84
CA LEU A 349 1.46 34.98 7.31
C LEU A 349 0.19 34.72 6.50
N GLY A 350 -0.74 35.70 6.48
CA GLY A 350 -2.06 35.52 5.87
C GLY A 350 -3.00 34.66 6.73
N TRP A 351 -4.00 34.08 6.06
CA TRP A 351 -4.94 33.16 6.69
C TRP A 351 -4.35 31.75 6.79
N LEU A 352 -4.27 31.24 8.01
CA LEU A 352 -3.73 29.93 8.36
C LEU A 352 -4.86 28.98 8.69
N ASN A 353 -4.80 27.77 8.13
CA ASN A 353 -5.66 26.67 8.52
C ASN A 353 -5.06 25.87 9.69
N PRO A 354 -5.86 25.13 10.45
CA PRO A 354 -5.34 24.13 11.38
C PRO A 354 -4.36 23.16 10.67
N GLY A 355 -3.16 23.03 11.24
CA GLY A 355 -2.09 22.19 10.69
C GLY A 355 -1.13 22.88 9.71
N ASP A 356 -1.34 24.14 9.33
CA ASP A 356 -0.44 24.89 8.43
C ASP A 356 0.88 25.28 9.12
N THR A 357 0.94 25.22 10.45
CA THR A 357 2.11 25.61 11.24
C THR A 357 2.60 24.47 12.14
N VAL A 358 3.84 24.60 12.64
CA VAL A 358 4.38 23.60 13.58
C VAL A 358 3.60 23.59 14.90
N PRO A 359 3.50 22.43 15.59
CA PRO A 359 2.61 22.26 16.74
C PRO A 359 2.81 23.27 17.87
N GLU A 360 4.03 23.72 18.12
CA GLU A 360 4.35 24.69 19.14
C GLU A 360 3.79 26.08 18.81
N PHE A 361 3.94 26.49 17.55
CA PHE A 361 3.40 27.75 17.03
C PHE A 361 1.86 27.71 17.04
N GLU A 362 1.28 26.63 16.54
CA GLU A 362 -0.16 26.46 16.45
C GLU A 362 -0.84 26.49 17.83
N ARG A 363 -0.27 25.78 18.81
CA ARG A 363 -0.77 25.80 20.19
C ARG A 363 -0.77 27.21 20.79
N ALA A 364 0.33 27.94 20.59
CA ALA A 364 0.43 29.31 21.11
C ALA A 364 -0.54 30.26 20.39
N MET A 365 -0.65 30.15 19.05
CA MET A 365 -1.59 30.93 18.24
C MET A 365 -3.06 30.68 18.68
N ASN A 366 -3.40 29.40 18.89
CA ASN A 366 -4.78 29.03 19.27
C ASN A 366 -5.16 29.48 20.68
N ALA A 367 -4.20 29.71 21.58
CA ALA A 367 -4.42 30.20 22.91
C ALA A 367 -4.68 31.73 22.96
N LEU A 368 -4.39 32.49 21.89
CA LEU A 368 -4.54 33.95 21.84
C LEU A 368 -5.93 34.36 21.34
N GLN A 369 -6.39 35.48 21.80
CA GLN A 369 -7.54 36.18 21.21
C GLN A 369 -7.07 37.11 20.07
N ALA A 370 -8.02 37.58 19.25
CA ALA A 370 -7.74 38.54 18.21
C ALA A 370 -7.16 39.84 18.82
N GLY A 371 -6.04 40.30 18.27
CA GLY A 371 -5.27 41.44 18.78
C GLY A 371 -4.17 41.08 19.77
N GLU A 372 -4.22 39.92 20.41
CA GLU A 372 -3.24 39.52 21.42
C GLU A 372 -1.89 39.08 20.82
N VAL A 373 -0.84 39.29 21.64
CA VAL A 373 0.55 38.90 21.32
C VAL A 373 1.03 37.83 22.30
N SER A 374 1.56 36.74 21.79
CA SER A 374 2.05 35.64 22.61
C SER A 374 3.23 36.02 23.50
N PRO A 375 3.54 35.29 24.55
CA PRO A 375 4.91 35.21 25.04
C PRO A 375 5.84 34.64 23.93
N PRO A 376 7.19 34.77 24.08
CA PRO A 376 8.11 34.08 23.19
C PRO A 376 7.84 32.57 23.12
N VAL A 377 7.77 32.03 21.92
CA VAL A 377 7.45 30.59 21.67
C VAL A 377 8.62 29.94 20.94
N ARG A 378 9.16 28.87 21.50
CA ARG A 378 10.23 28.11 20.89
C ARG A 378 9.69 27.09 19.90
N SER A 379 10.34 26.99 18.74
CA SER A 379 10.08 25.96 17.71
C SER A 379 11.41 25.40 17.18
N PRO A 380 11.39 24.39 16.31
CA PRO A 380 12.58 23.90 15.60
C PRO A 380 13.26 24.96 14.72
N PHE A 381 12.54 26.04 14.35
CA PHE A 381 13.04 27.13 13.49
C PHE A 381 13.66 28.29 14.27
N GLY A 382 13.51 28.33 15.58
CA GLY A 382 13.95 29.41 16.46
C GLY A 382 12.83 29.88 17.41
N TRP A 383 12.92 31.12 17.85
CA TRP A 383 11.98 31.73 18.77
C TRP A 383 11.01 32.67 18.02
N HIS A 384 9.74 32.55 18.32
CA HIS A 384 8.65 33.30 17.69
C HIS A 384 7.96 34.22 18.68
N LEU A 385 7.59 35.40 18.22
CA LEU A 385 6.56 36.26 18.83
C LEU A 385 5.38 36.25 17.84
N ILE A 386 4.21 35.85 18.31
CA ILE A 386 3.03 35.64 17.47
C ILE A 386 1.97 36.66 17.84
N GLN A 387 1.31 37.25 16.85
CA GLN A 387 0.12 38.03 17.06
C GLN A 387 -1.01 37.49 16.20
N VAL A 388 -2.15 37.21 16.82
CA VAL A 388 -3.39 36.92 16.11
C VAL A 388 -4.04 38.24 15.71
N MET A 389 -4.29 38.40 14.41
CA MET A 389 -4.94 39.59 13.89
C MET A 389 -6.46 39.44 13.89
N GLU A 390 -6.91 38.29 13.39
CA GLU A 390 -8.32 38.07 13.09
C GLU A 390 -8.61 36.56 13.03
N ARG A 391 -9.83 36.17 13.35
CA ARG A 391 -10.34 34.80 13.14
C ARG A 391 -11.57 34.84 12.29
N ARG A 392 -11.75 33.87 11.43
CA ARG A 392 -12.98 33.70 10.67
C ARG A 392 -13.36 32.22 10.57
N VAL A 393 -14.63 31.98 10.45
CA VAL A 393 -15.15 30.68 10.08
C VAL A 393 -15.45 30.74 8.58
N GLN A 394 -14.75 29.93 7.82
CA GLN A 394 -14.94 29.81 6.37
C GLN A 394 -15.64 28.50 6.06
N ASP A 395 -16.67 28.54 5.22
CA ASP A 395 -17.20 27.33 4.59
C ASP A 395 -16.22 26.87 3.52
N VAL A 396 -15.59 25.74 3.77
CA VAL A 396 -14.61 25.11 2.86
C VAL A 396 -15.18 23.87 2.18
N THR A 397 -16.49 23.69 2.27
CA THR A 397 -17.18 22.52 1.74
C THR A 397 -16.87 22.33 0.26
N ASP A 398 -16.98 23.36 -0.55
CA ASP A 398 -16.76 23.28 -2.00
C ASP A 398 -15.27 23.04 -2.35
N GLU A 399 -14.33 23.70 -1.68
CA GLU A 399 -12.89 23.49 -1.90
C GLU A 399 -12.48 22.08 -1.52
N ARG A 400 -13.00 21.56 -0.40
CA ARG A 400 -12.76 20.18 0.02
C ARG A 400 -13.40 19.17 -0.94
N LYS A 401 -14.61 19.41 -1.42
CA LYS A 401 -15.24 18.59 -2.47
C LYS A 401 -14.39 18.56 -3.72
N ARG A 402 -13.94 19.71 -4.21
CA ARG A 402 -13.08 19.79 -5.40
C ARG A 402 -11.74 19.07 -5.19
N SER A 403 -11.13 19.23 -4.02
CA SER A 403 -9.89 18.53 -3.67
C SER A 403 -10.10 17.01 -3.60
N ALA A 404 -11.15 16.55 -2.94
CA ALA A 404 -11.51 15.15 -2.87
C ALA A 404 -11.85 14.57 -4.26
N ALA A 405 -12.63 15.30 -5.06
CA ALA A 405 -12.95 14.92 -6.43
C ALA A 405 -11.69 14.80 -7.30
N ARG A 406 -10.76 15.74 -7.21
CA ARG A 406 -9.48 15.71 -7.92
C ARG A 406 -8.67 14.49 -7.55
N GLN A 407 -8.56 14.20 -6.26
CA GLN A 407 -7.84 13.03 -5.76
C GLN A 407 -8.49 11.73 -6.25
N ALA A 408 -9.81 11.60 -6.09
CA ALA A 408 -10.56 10.42 -6.53
C ALA A 408 -10.43 10.19 -8.04
N LEU A 409 -10.56 11.24 -8.86
CA LEU A 409 -10.36 11.15 -10.29
C LEU A 409 -8.94 10.73 -10.66
N ARG A 410 -7.93 11.29 -9.96
CA ARG A 410 -6.53 10.92 -10.19
C ARG A 410 -6.26 9.47 -9.86
N GLU A 411 -6.73 8.98 -8.69
CA GLU A 411 -6.59 7.59 -8.27
C GLU A 411 -7.26 6.65 -9.29
N ARG A 412 -8.49 6.96 -9.72
CA ARG A 412 -9.23 6.17 -10.72
C ARG A 412 -8.53 6.12 -12.08
N LYS A 413 -8.08 7.27 -12.58
CA LYS A 413 -7.36 7.35 -13.87
C LYS A 413 -6.02 6.63 -13.80
N ALA A 414 -5.31 6.75 -12.67
CA ALA A 414 -4.03 6.06 -12.45
C ALA A 414 -4.20 4.54 -12.40
N GLU A 415 -5.24 4.05 -11.72
CA GLU A 415 -5.51 2.61 -11.67
C GLU A 415 -5.87 2.04 -13.04
N GLN A 416 -6.78 2.69 -13.77
CA GLN A 416 -7.13 2.28 -15.11
C GLN A 416 -5.93 2.33 -16.07
N ALA A 417 -5.14 3.41 -16.02
CA ALA A 417 -3.93 3.53 -16.83
C ALA A 417 -2.88 2.45 -16.47
N TYR A 418 -2.79 2.08 -15.19
CA TYR A 418 -1.89 1.00 -14.74
C TYR A 418 -2.34 -0.37 -15.25
N GLU A 419 -3.63 -0.69 -15.19
CA GLU A 419 -4.16 -1.95 -15.73
C GLU A 419 -3.90 -2.05 -17.25
N ASP A 420 -4.15 -0.96 -17.98
CA ASP A 420 -3.91 -0.90 -19.44
C ASP A 420 -2.40 -1.03 -19.75
N TRP A 421 -1.56 -0.34 -19.01
CA TRP A 421 -0.11 -0.40 -19.17
C TRP A 421 0.46 -1.79 -18.85
N VAL A 422 0.02 -2.43 -17.74
CA VAL A 422 0.44 -3.81 -17.39
C VAL A 422 0.03 -4.79 -18.48
N ARG A 423 -1.18 -4.63 -19.03
CA ARG A 423 -1.66 -5.47 -20.14
C ARG A 423 -0.77 -5.31 -21.36
N GLN A 424 -0.50 -4.08 -21.81
CA GLN A 424 0.40 -3.82 -22.93
C GLN A 424 1.79 -4.38 -22.72
N LEU A 425 2.36 -4.16 -21.53
CA LEU A 425 3.67 -4.74 -21.17
C LEU A 425 3.65 -6.25 -21.26
N ARG A 426 2.61 -6.91 -20.71
CA ARG A 426 2.47 -8.37 -20.73
C ARG A 426 2.33 -8.90 -22.16
N ASP A 427 1.54 -8.26 -23.00
CA ASP A 427 1.27 -8.68 -24.37
C ASP A 427 2.50 -8.47 -25.28
N SER A 428 3.35 -7.48 -24.99
CA SER A 428 4.62 -7.25 -25.69
C SER A 428 5.79 -8.14 -25.18
N THR A 429 5.62 -8.78 -24.04
CA THR A 429 6.66 -9.63 -23.42
C THR A 429 6.66 -11.03 -24.04
N TYR A 430 7.82 -11.48 -24.53
CA TYR A 430 7.98 -12.86 -24.96
C TYR A 430 7.98 -13.82 -23.77
N VAL A 431 7.11 -14.83 -23.82
CA VAL A 431 7.02 -15.86 -22.78
C VAL A 431 6.99 -17.26 -23.39
N ASP A 432 7.91 -18.11 -22.97
CA ASP A 432 7.96 -19.54 -23.28
C ASP A 432 7.61 -20.34 -22.02
N TYR A 433 6.42 -20.96 -22.00
CA TYR A 433 5.94 -21.77 -20.89
C TYR A 433 6.50 -23.17 -20.96
N ARG A 434 7.11 -23.63 -19.86
CA ARG A 434 7.68 -24.96 -19.70
C ARG A 434 7.06 -25.74 -18.55
N LEU A 435 5.86 -25.35 -18.13
CA LEU A 435 5.04 -26.19 -17.26
C LEU A 435 4.65 -27.44 -18.04
N GLU A 436 4.92 -28.63 -17.48
CA GLU A 436 4.44 -29.88 -18.04
C GLU A 436 2.90 -29.83 -18.06
N ARG A 437 2.32 -30.09 -19.23
CA ARG A 437 0.88 -30.34 -19.34
C ARG A 437 0.67 -31.77 -18.86
N GLU A 438 0.15 -31.94 -17.62
CA GLU A 438 -0.45 -33.23 -17.24
C GLU A 438 -1.70 -33.54 -18.07
#